data_fea3b7fdb19244da9b4047ff98b5d765
#
_entry.id   fea3b7fdb19244da9b4047ff98b5d765
#
_cell.length_a   1.000
_cell.length_b   1.000
_cell.length_c   1.000
_cell.angle_alpha   90.00
_cell.angle_beta   90.00
_cell.angle_gamma   90.00
#
_symmetry.space_group_name_H-M   'P 1'
#
loop_
_entity.id
_entity.type
_entity.pdbx_description
1 polymer ?
#
loop_
_entity_poly.entity_id
_entity_poly.type
_entity_poly.pdbx_seq_one_letter_code
_entity_poly.pdbx_strand_id
1 'polypeptide(L)'
;MTRTTLGAIAGITLAIGLFQVAGSAQQTGGASPYTVVETGRGFARLQDAVDAIGGGTGTIRFGALRFADCAVQTEGSVTYRAAMPGQAVLDGTTCESKAALVLRGRSARVEGLVFANMRVPDKNGAGIRLEHGDLAVSQSWFRDSEQGILGASDPDGTIMVDKSTFSRLGTCEGGGGCAHSIYIGDYGALTVTRSRFEAGRGGHYVKSRAERIGVFNSSFDDAAGRGTNYMIDLPAGATGEIEGNWFVQGRNKENHSAFIAVGAEDRFHTSNGLRVSDNDARLAPGVEWRSVFVADWSGDSIDIGTNRLGEGLQRFEKR
;
A
#
# COMPACT_ATOMS: atom_id res chain seq x y z
N MET A 1 20.34 51.54 99.24
CA MET A 1 20.58 50.08 99.21
C MET A 1 19.50 49.45 98.31
N THR A 2 19.74 49.27 97.06
CA THR A 2 18.75 48.75 96.11
C THR A 2 19.48 47.75 95.19
N ARG A 3 19.11 46.52 95.29
CA ARG A 3 19.63 45.44 94.51
C ARG A 3 18.83 45.36 93.20
N THR A 4 19.54 45.43 92.09
CA THR A 4 19.03 45.23 90.72
C THR A 4 19.18 43.77 90.35
N THR A 5 18.07 43.11 89.98
CA THR A 5 18.04 41.75 89.42
C THR A 5 18.04 41.80 87.90
N LEU A 6 19.03 41.18 87.28
CA LEU A 6 19.07 40.93 85.78
C LEU A 6 18.15 39.77 85.47
N GLY A 7 17.20 39.99 84.54
CA GLY A 7 16.44 38.92 83.91
C GLY A 7 17.07 38.47 82.63
N ALA A 8 17.31 37.17 82.50
CA ALA A 8 17.81 36.56 81.29
C ALA A 8 16.69 36.31 80.29
N ILE A 9 16.79 36.84 79.10
CA ILE A 9 15.87 36.55 77.96
C ILE A 9 16.46 35.41 77.16
N ALA A 10 15.74 34.27 77.18
CA ALA A 10 16.06 33.12 76.31
C ALA A 10 15.50 33.39 74.94
N GLY A 11 16.39 33.52 73.93
CA GLY A 11 16.03 33.64 72.55
C GLY A 11 15.69 32.23 71.94
N ILE A 12 14.46 32.03 71.48
CA ILE A 12 14.06 30.85 70.72
C ILE A 12 14.35 31.13 69.28
N THR A 13 15.32 30.42 68.71
CA THR A 13 15.64 30.46 67.28
C THR A 13 14.71 29.49 66.55
N LEU A 14 13.79 30.01 65.74
CA LEU A 14 12.90 29.23 64.91
C LEU A 14 13.64 28.89 63.60
N ALA A 15 14.04 27.62 63.41
CA ALA A 15 14.61 27.14 62.19
C ALA A 15 13.47 26.88 61.19
N ILE A 16 13.34 27.74 60.18
CA ILE A 16 12.43 27.53 59.03
C ILE A 16 13.13 26.58 58.07
N GLY A 17 12.74 25.31 58.08
CA GLY A 17 13.15 24.31 57.07
C GLY A 17 12.48 24.61 55.73
N LEU A 18 13.25 25.08 54.74
CA LEU A 18 12.82 25.14 53.34
C LEU A 18 12.72 23.72 52.80
N PHE A 19 11.51 23.17 52.74
CA PHE A 19 11.22 22.01 51.94
C PHE A 19 11.28 22.42 50.46
N GLN A 20 12.36 22.08 49.74
CA GLN A 20 12.38 22.09 48.28
C GLN A 20 11.50 20.95 47.80
N VAL A 21 10.29 21.26 47.36
CA VAL A 21 9.48 20.37 46.53
C VAL A 21 10.15 20.33 45.17
N ALA A 22 10.89 19.26 44.90
CA ALA A 22 11.35 18.93 43.54
C ALA A 22 10.10 18.67 42.69
N GLY A 23 9.61 19.72 42.05
CA GLY A 23 8.60 19.60 41.00
C GLY A 23 9.19 18.81 39.87
N SER A 24 8.87 17.52 39.77
CA SER A 24 9.02 16.76 38.53
C SER A 24 8.19 17.48 37.49
N ALA A 25 8.87 18.21 36.59
CA ALA A 25 8.27 18.74 35.39
C ALA A 25 7.70 17.53 34.62
N GLN A 26 6.40 17.34 34.75
CA GLN A 26 5.64 16.43 33.91
C GLN A 26 5.77 17.01 32.51
N GLN A 27 6.71 16.47 31.71
CA GLN A 27 6.71 16.72 30.29
C GLN A 27 5.32 16.36 29.80
N THR A 28 4.56 17.37 29.40
CA THR A 28 3.36 17.22 28.58
C THR A 28 3.85 16.68 27.23
N GLY A 29 4.14 15.39 27.20
CA GLY A 29 4.56 14.67 26.02
C GLY A 29 3.41 14.67 25.03
N GLY A 30 3.47 15.50 23.99
CA GLY A 30 2.67 15.31 22.81
C GLY A 30 2.82 13.84 22.39
N ALA A 31 1.72 13.16 22.07
CA ALA A 31 1.75 11.75 21.66
C ALA A 31 2.78 11.58 20.55
N SER A 32 3.71 10.63 20.72
CA SER A 32 4.75 10.36 19.72
C SER A 32 4.10 9.99 18.39
N PRO A 33 4.63 10.47 17.25
CA PRO A 33 4.07 10.15 15.92
C PRO A 33 4.01 8.64 15.66
N TYR A 34 4.96 7.88 16.19
CA TYR A 34 5.03 6.42 16.09
C TYR A 34 5.14 5.80 17.48
N THR A 35 4.43 4.70 17.70
CA THR A 35 4.52 3.96 18.97
C THR A 35 4.66 2.47 18.66
N VAL A 36 5.69 1.83 19.17
CA VAL A 36 5.79 0.36 19.18
C VAL A 36 4.84 -0.17 20.26
N VAL A 37 3.77 -0.82 19.86
CA VAL A 37 2.62 -1.17 20.73
C VAL A 37 3.04 -2.09 21.87
N GLU A 38 3.89 -3.09 21.58
CA GLU A 38 4.31 -4.13 22.51
C GLU A 38 5.13 -3.58 23.67
N THR A 39 5.85 -2.48 23.45
CA THR A 39 6.70 -1.85 24.48
C THR A 39 6.12 -0.55 25.01
N GLY A 40 5.11 0.01 24.35
CA GLY A 40 4.57 1.36 24.63
C GLY A 40 5.54 2.50 24.29
N ARG A 41 6.72 2.20 23.74
CA ARG A 41 7.76 3.19 23.43
C ARG A 41 7.38 4.04 22.22
N GLY A 42 7.47 5.35 22.39
CA GLY A 42 7.25 6.33 21.33
C GLY A 42 8.54 6.70 20.58
N PHE A 43 8.39 7.02 19.28
CA PHE A 43 9.48 7.39 18.39
C PHE A 43 9.12 8.62 17.56
N ALA A 44 10.10 9.47 17.29
CA ALA A 44 9.93 10.63 16.43
C ALA A 44 10.10 10.30 14.94
N ARG A 45 10.87 9.25 14.60
CA ARG A 45 11.13 8.78 13.23
C ARG A 45 10.63 7.36 13.05
N LEU A 46 10.08 7.08 11.87
CA LEU A 46 9.57 5.75 11.53
C LEU A 46 10.68 4.69 11.52
N GLN A 47 11.88 5.03 10.97
CA GLN A 47 12.99 4.10 10.94
C GLN A 47 13.42 3.65 12.34
N ASP A 48 13.46 4.57 13.31
CA ASP A 48 13.85 4.23 14.69
C ASP A 48 12.86 3.24 15.34
N ALA A 49 11.57 3.33 14.98
CA ALA A 49 10.55 2.39 15.43
C ALA A 49 10.70 1.00 14.77
N VAL A 50 11.07 0.96 13.48
CA VAL A 50 11.36 -0.28 12.74
C VAL A 50 12.60 -0.95 13.33
N ASP A 51 13.68 -0.20 13.53
CA ASP A 51 14.94 -0.70 14.09
C ASP A 51 14.77 -1.23 15.53
N ALA A 52 13.87 -0.63 16.30
CA ALA A 52 13.55 -1.10 17.65
C ALA A 52 12.84 -2.46 17.68
N ILE A 53 12.18 -2.87 16.60
CA ILE A 53 11.59 -4.21 16.43
C ILE A 53 12.65 -5.19 15.92
N GLY A 54 13.51 -4.75 14.99
CA GLY A 54 14.59 -5.53 14.42
C GLY A 54 14.08 -6.85 13.81
N GLY A 55 14.81 -7.94 14.03
CA GLY A 55 14.44 -9.30 13.57
C GLY A 55 13.23 -9.93 14.27
N GLY A 56 12.62 -9.23 15.23
CA GLY A 56 11.46 -9.69 16.00
C GLY A 56 10.12 -9.56 15.26
N THR A 57 9.07 -9.50 16.07
CA THR A 57 7.70 -9.22 15.62
C THR A 57 7.14 -8.06 16.43
N GLY A 58 6.55 -7.06 15.76
CA GLY A 58 5.99 -5.91 16.47
C GLY A 58 5.03 -5.10 15.62
N THR A 59 4.31 -4.21 16.31
CA THR A 59 3.32 -3.30 15.72
C THR A 59 3.73 -1.85 15.93
N ILE A 60 3.86 -1.10 14.85
CA ILE A 60 4.04 0.36 14.88
C ILE A 60 2.69 1.01 14.66
N ARG A 61 2.18 1.68 15.68
CA ARG A 61 0.97 2.50 15.59
C ARG A 61 1.33 3.91 15.17
N PHE A 62 0.70 4.38 14.10
CA PHE A 62 0.83 5.73 13.56
C PHE A 62 -0.23 6.64 14.17
N GLY A 63 0.16 7.82 14.64
CA GLY A 63 -0.77 8.88 15.01
C GLY A 63 -1.58 9.39 13.80
N ALA A 64 -2.66 10.13 14.06
CA ALA A 64 -3.49 10.74 13.02
C ALA A 64 -2.82 12.03 12.51
N LEU A 65 -1.78 11.91 11.69
CA LEU A 65 -0.94 13.00 11.19
C LEU A 65 -0.56 12.78 9.72
N ARG A 66 0.02 13.83 9.13
CA ARG A 66 0.73 13.76 7.84
C ARG A 66 2.23 13.66 8.14
N PHE A 67 2.88 12.67 7.55
CA PHE A 67 4.28 12.34 7.79
C PHE A 67 5.11 12.57 6.53
N ALA A 68 6.16 13.38 6.62
CA ALA A 68 7.24 13.43 5.65
C ALA A 68 8.35 12.47 6.10
N ASP A 69 8.07 11.16 6.07
CA ASP A 69 8.93 10.12 6.63
C ASP A 69 8.83 8.84 5.79
N CYS A 70 9.83 7.98 5.92
CA CYS A 70 9.88 6.67 5.26
C CYS A 70 10.67 5.68 6.12
N ALA A 71 10.60 4.38 5.81
CA ALA A 71 11.42 3.38 6.48
C ALA A 71 11.80 2.22 5.56
N VAL A 72 12.93 1.59 5.91
CA VAL A 72 13.41 0.34 5.33
C VAL A 72 13.32 -0.75 6.41
N GLN A 73 12.49 -1.76 6.18
CA GLN A 73 12.41 -2.96 7.00
C GLN A 73 13.32 -4.02 6.40
N THR A 74 14.47 -4.29 7.03
CA THR A 74 15.44 -5.26 6.53
C THR A 74 15.20 -6.68 7.03
N GLU A 75 14.47 -6.85 8.14
CA GLU A 75 14.25 -8.13 8.80
C GLU A 75 12.93 -8.12 9.60
N GLY A 76 12.63 -9.22 10.28
CA GLY A 76 11.50 -9.33 11.20
C GLY A 76 10.12 -9.34 10.53
N SER A 77 9.09 -9.22 11.35
CA SER A 77 7.68 -9.16 10.96
C SER A 77 7.03 -7.91 11.57
N VAL A 78 6.69 -6.93 10.74
CA VAL A 78 6.23 -5.62 11.22
C VAL A 78 4.80 -5.33 10.77
N THR A 79 3.94 -4.93 11.71
CA THR A 79 2.63 -4.37 11.41
C THR A 79 2.69 -2.85 11.49
N TYR A 80 2.40 -2.17 10.39
CA TYR A 80 2.26 -0.72 10.25
C TYR A 80 0.78 -0.37 10.31
N ARG A 81 0.31 0.17 11.44
CA ARG A 81 -1.12 0.38 11.68
C ARG A 81 -1.45 1.84 11.99
N ALA A 82 -2.40 2.42 11.26
CA ALA A 82 -2.96 3.71 11.63
C ALA A 82 -3.77 3.61 12.92
N ALA A 83 -3.67 4.59 13.82
CA ALA A 83 -4.55 4.69 14.99
C ALA A 83 -6.02 4.84 14.58
N MET A 84 -6.26 5.56 13.49
CA MET A 84 -7.56 5.69 12.82
C MET A 84 -7.36 5.53 11.30
N PRO A 85 -8.03 4.56 10.67
CA PRO A 85 -7.88 4.32 9.23
C PRO A 85 -8.13 5.60 8.40
N GLY A 86 -7.25 5.88 7.44
CA GLY A 86 -7.31 7.04 6.56
C GLY A 86 -6.77 8.34 7.14
N GLN A 87 -6.36 8.40 8.41
CA GLN A 87 -5.86 9.62 9.04
C GLN A 87 -4.34 9.68 9.20
N ALA A 88 -3.64 8.59 9.01
CA ALA A 88 -2.17 8.55 8.97
C ALA A 88 -1.70 8.60 7.52
N VAL A 89 -1.09 9.71 7.10
CA VAL A 89 -0.72 9.97 5.70
C VAL A 89 0.79 10.05 5.57
N LEU A 90 1.42 9.08 4.94
CA LEU A 90 2.80 9.17 4.44
C LEU A 90 2.78 9.96 3.14
N ASP A 91 3.53 11.08 3.06
CA ASP A 91 3.40 12.06 1.99
C ASP A 91 4.74 12.46 1.38
N GLY A 92 4.94 12.07 0.12
CA GLY A 92 6.02 12.53 -0.75
C GLY A 92 7.44 12.10 -0.40
N THR A 93 7.67 11.47 0.77
CA THR A 93 9.00 11.05 1.19
C THR A 93 9.24 9.58 0.88
N THR A 94 10.36 9.29 0.24
CA THR A 94 10.76 7.93 -0.15
C THR A 94 12.13 7.59 0.40
N CYS A 95 12.30 6.38 0.91
CA CYS A 95 13.59 5.80 1.24
C CYS A 95 14.22 5.15 -0.01
N GLU A 96 15.53 5.19 -0.12
CA GLU A 96 16.34 4.61 -1.19
C GLU A 96 15.91 5.03 -2.61
N SER A 97 15.28 6.20 -2.76
CA SER A 97 14.63 6.62 -4.02
C SER A 97 13.68 5.55 -4.58
N LYS A 98 12.93 4.86 -3.72
CA LYS A 98 12.02 3.77 -4.09
C LYS A 98 10.59 3.99 -3.56
N ALA A 99 10.41 4.05 -2.24
CA ALA A 99 9.08 4.05 -1.64
C ALA A 99 9.04 4.65 -0.23
N ALA A 100 7.83 4.93 0.27
CA ALA A 100 7.65 5.28 1.68
C ALA A 100 8.00 4.10 2.61
N LEU A 101 7.63 2.89 2.22
CA LEU A 101 8.04 1.66 2.91
C LEU A 101 8.82 0.76 1.93
N VAL A 102 10.08 0.44 2.25
CA VAL A 102 10.90 -0.56 1.55
C VAL A 102 10.98 -1.80 2.43
N LEU A 103 10.44 -2.93 1.95
CA LEU A 103 10.20 -4.13 2.75
C LEU A 103 11.06 -5.30 2.27
N ARG A 104 11.89 -5.83 3.16
CA ARG A 104 12.79 -6.99 2.96
C ARG A 104 12.71 -8.02 4.09
N GLY A 105 11.89 -7.73 5.11
CA GLY A 105 11.70 -8.61 6.26
C GLY A 105 10.90 -9.87 5.90
N ARG A 106 10.70 -10.74 6.89
CA ARG A 106 9.90 -11.96 6.72
C ARG A 106 8.46 -11.66 6.31
N SER A 107 7.86 -10.63 6.90
CA SER A 107 6.52 -10.18 6.53
C SER A 107 6.27 -8.73 6.93
N ALA A 108 5.34 -8.11 6.22
CA ALA A 108 4.80 -6.80 6.58
C ALA A 108 3.27 -6.82 6.50
N ARG A 109 2.63 -6.15 7.45
CA ARG A 109 1.19 -5.89 7.43
C ARG A 109 0.97 -4.38 7.48
N VAL A 110 0.14 -3.85 6.58
CA VAL A 110 -0.16 -2.42 6.48
C VAL A 110 -1.66 -2.23 6.63
N GLU A 111 -2.07 -1.47 7.64
CA GLU A 111 -3.47 -1.33 8.00
C GLU A 111 -3.87 0.16 8.14
N GLY A 112 -4.81 0.60 7.33
CA GLY A 112 -5.45 1.92 7.44
C GLY A 112 -4.56 3.12 7.08
N LEU A 113 -3.40 2.92 6.45
CA LEU A 113 -2.48 4.01 6.07
C LEU A 113 -2.88 4.64 4.72
N VAL A 114 -2.52 5.90 4.55
CA VAL A 114 -2.59 6.61 3.27
C VAL A 114 -1.18 6.88 2.76
N PHE A 115 -0.92 6.54 1.50
CA PHE A 115 0.32 6.84 0.78
C PHE A 115 0.01 7.84 -0.33
N ALA A 116 0.67 8.98 -0.33
CA ALA A 116 0.39 10.05 -1.27
C ALA A 116 1.66 10.69 -1.84
N ASN A 117 1.59 11.12 -3.11
CA ASN A 117 2.58 11.97 -3.76
C ASN A 117 4.00 11.38 -3.86
N MET A 118 4.14 10.06 -3.89
CA MET A 118 5.45 9.40 -4.04
C MET A 118 6.00 9.64 -5.44
N ARG A 119 7.20 10.22 -5.51
CA ARG A 119 7.92 10.56 -6.74
C ARG A 119 9.39 10.23 -6.58
N VAL A 120 9.98 9.62 -7.60
CA VAL A 120 11.42 9.35 -7.67
C VAL A 120 11.95 9.63 -9.09
N PRO A 121 13.29 9.78 -9.26
CA PRO A 121 13.84 10.17 -10.57
C PRO A 121 13.51 9.22 -11.72
N ASP A 122 13.45 7.90 -11.47
CA ASP A 122 13.15 6.86 -12.46
C ASP A 122 11.65 6.65 -12.70
N LYS A 123 10.77 7.46 -12.07
CA LYS A 123 9.30 7.40 -12.22
C LYS A 123 8.65 6.14 -11.66
N ASN A 124 9.28 5.49 -10.68
CA ASN A 124 8.76 4.31 -9.99
C ASN A 124 8.48 4.54 -8.50
N GLY A 125 8.30 5.79 -8.07
CA GLY A 125 8.00 6.15 -6.69
C GLY A 125 6.73 5.51 -6.16
N ALA A 126 6.88 4.58 -5.21
CA ALA A 126 5.80 3.76 -4.70
C ALA A 126 5.40 4.10 -3.25
N GLY A 127 4.16 3.78 -2.89
CA GLY A 127 3.78 3.74 -1.48
C GLY A 127 4.54 2.62 -0.76
N ILE A 128 4.59 1.44 -1.38
CA ILE A 128 5.29 0.25 -0.87
C ILE A 128 6.19 -0.32 -1.98
N ARG A 129 7.46 -0.51 -1.66
CA ARG A 129 8.40 -1.35 -2.42
C ARG A 129 8.62 -2.65 -1.63
N LEU A 130 8.07 -3.75 -2.13
CA LEU A 130 8.27 -5.09 -1.58
C LEU A 130 9.42 -5.76 -2.32
N GLU A 131 10.52 -6.06 -1.63
CA GLU A 131 11.68 -6.71 -2.22
C GLU A 131 11.81 -8.18 -1.79
N HIS A 132 11.22 -8.55 -0.64
CA HIS A 132 11.17 -9.93 -0.15
C HIS A 132 10.07 -10.09 0.92
N GLY A 133 9.60 -11.33 1.11
CA GLY A 133 8.68 -11.76 2.15
C GLY A 133 7.21 -11.50 1.85
N ASP A 134 6.36 -11.80 2.81
CA ASP A 134 4.91 -11.67 2.69
C ASP A 134 4.43 -10.24 2.92
N LEU A 135 3.39 -9.83 2.19
CA LEU A 135 2.73 -8.54 2.38
C LEU A 135 1.21 -8.71 2.54
N ALA A 136 0.66 -8.14 3.59
CA ALA A 136 -0.78 -7.98 3.75
C ALA A 136 -1.14 -6.49 3.88
N VAL A 137 -1.97 -5.98 2.98
CA VAL A 137 -2.45 -4.59 2.98
C VAL A 137 -3.95 -4.58 3.19
N SER A 138 -4.43 -3.79 4.13
CA SER A 138 -5.87 -3.64 4.35
C SER A 138 -6.29 -2.20 4.66
N GLN A 139 -7.50 -1.83 4.23
CA GLN A 139 -8.12 -0.53 4.52
C GLN A 139 -7.21 0.67 4.24
N SER A 140 -6.30 0.55 3.27
CA SER A 140 -5.28 1.55 2.94
C SER A 140 -5.60 2.28 1.65
N TRP A 141 -5.05 3.48 1.50
CA TRP A 141 -5.29 4.30 0.32
C TRP A 141 -3.97 4.74 -0.32
N PHE A 142 -3.76 4.36 -1.58
CA PHE A 142 -2.65 4.79 -2.41
C PHE A 142 -3.15 5.81 -3.42
N ARG A 143 -2.57 6.99 -3.45
CA ARG A 143 -3.06 8.05 -4.33
C ARG A 143 -1.99 9.02 -4.81
N ASP A 144 -2.22 9.59 -5.99
CA ASP A 144 -1.40 10.68 -6.53
C ASP A 144 0.10 10.39 -6.60
N SER A 145 0.49 9.11 -6.67
CA SER A 145 1.87 8.62 -6.72
C SER A 145 2.19 8.01 -8.08
N GLU A 146 3.46 7.73 -8.35
CA GLU A 146 3.85 7.02 -9.56
C GLU A 146 3.42 5.57 -9.50
N GLN A 147 3.60 4.90 -8.33
CA GLN A 147 3.05 3.56 -8.09
C GLN A 147 2.37 3.46 -6.73
N GLY A 148 1.45 2.48 -6.58
CA GLY A 148 0.92 2.11 -5.28
C GLY A 148 1.82 1.08 -4.60
N ILE A 149 1.87 -0.12 -5.16
CA ILE A 149 2.71 -1.24 -4.69
C ILE A 149 3.58 -1.72 -5.84
N LEU A 150 4.89 -1.78 -5.59
CA LEU A 150 5.88 -2.32 -6.52
C LEU A 150 6.62 -3.49 -5.87
N GLY A 151 6.35 -4.71 -6.34
CA GLY A 151 7.00 -5.95 -5.89
C GLY A 151 8.15 -6.36 -6.79
N ALA A 152 9.27 -6.78 -6.19
CA ALA A 152 10.36 -7.48 -6.86
C ALA A 152 9.95 -8.95 -7.15
N SER A 153 10.89 -9.87 -7.20
CA SER A 153 10.61 -11.31 -7.36
C SER A 153 10.92 -12.04 -6.05
N ASP A 154 9.96 -12.82 -5.58
CA ASP A 154 10.07 -13.74 -4.44
C ASP A 154 9.01 -14.86 -4.62
N PRO A 155 9.37 -15.96 -5.33
CA PRO A 155 8.40 -17.00 -5.69
C PRO A 155 7.75 -17.73 -4.50
N ASP A 156 8.36 -17.67 -3.33
CA ASP A 156 7.80 -18.24 -2.09
C ASP A 156 6.87 -17.26 -1.36
N GLY A 157 6.94 -15.97 -1.69
CA GLY A 157 6.19 -14.91 -1.02
C GLY A 157 4.73 -14.82 -1.47
N THR A 158 3.89 -14.26 -0.59
CA THR A 158 2.47 -14.02 -0.86
C THR A 158 2.08 -12.58 -0.60
N ILE A 159 1.18 -12.06 -1.43
CA ILE A 159 0.69 -10.69 -1.33
C ILE A 159 -0.83 -10.70 -1.24
N MET A 160 -1.37 -10.07 -0.20
CA MET A 160 -2.80 -9.89 -0.01
C MET A 160 -3.14 -8.40 0.08
N VAL A 161 -4.13 -7.96 -0.70
CA VAL A 161 -4.66 -6.59 -0.67
C VAL A 161 -6.17 -6.66 -0.46
N ASP A 162 -6.66 -6.10 0.64
CA ASP A 162 -8.07 -6.14 0.98
C ASP A 162 -8.61 -4.74 1.30
N LYS A 163 -9.85 -4.43 0.86
CA LYS A 163 -10.56 -3.17 1.19
C LYS A 163 -9.71 -1.92 0.99
N SER A 164 -8.86 -1.89 -0.03
CA SER A 164 -7.93 -0.80 -0.26
C SER A 164 -8.29 -0.01 -1.53
N THR A 165 -7.89 1.26 -1.58
CA THR A 165 -8.18 2.14 -2.72
C THR A 165 -6.90 2.57 -3.40
N PHE A 166 -6.89 2.49 -4.73
CA PHE A 166 -5.80 2.92 -5.61
C PHE A 166 -6.35 3.96 -6.57
N SER A 167 -5.98 5.22 -6.39
CA SER A 167 -6.54 6.32 -7.18
C SER A 167 -5.47 7.24 -7.73
N ARG A 168 -5.61 7.62 -9.00
CA ARG A 168 -4.72 8.55 -9.70
C ARG A 168 -3.24 8.15 -9.61
N LEU A 169 -2.99 6.86 -9.79
CA LEU A 169 -1.66 6.25 -9.86
C LEU A 169 -1.29 5.95 -11.31
N GLY A 170 -0.03 5.64 -11.52
CA GLY A 170 0.54 5.38 -12.83
C GLY A 170 1.19 6.62 -13.44
N THR A 171 2.12 6.36 -14.33
CA THR A 171 2.71 7.33 -15.27
C THR A 171 3.43 6.56 -16.37
N CYS A 172 3.46 7.13 -17.57
CA CYS A 172 4.30 6.64 -18.67
C CYS A 172 5.43 7.63 -19.00
N GLU A 173 5.74 8.53 -18.07
CA GLU A 173 6.89 9.42 -18.16
C GLU A 173 8.17 8.65 -17.74
N GLY A 174 9.15 8.60 -18.58
CA GLY A 174 10.42 7.92 -18.31
C GLY A 174 10.79 6.89 -19.36
N GLY A 175 12.04 6.40 -19.33
CA GLY A 175 12.57 5.48 -20.35
C GLY A 175 12.41 3.99 -20.06
N GLY A 176 11.83 3.61 -18.90
CA GLY A 176 11.75 2.22 -18.41
C GLY A 176 10.38 1.56 -18.48
N GLY A 177 9.44 2.14 -19.25
CA GLY A 177 8.05 1.68 -19.28
C GLY A 177 7.15 2.47 -18.32
N CYS A 178 5.86 2.09 -18.29
CA CYS A 178 4.90 2.78 -17.44
C CYS A 178 4.92 2.24 -16.00
N ALA A 179 4.68 3.12 -15.03
CA ALA A 179 4.35 2.77 -13.65
C ALA A 179 2.86 2.37 -13.54
N HIS A 180 2.49 1.64 -12.50
CA HIS A 180 1.20 0.97 -12.35
C HIS A 180 0.57 1.21 -10.97
N SER A 181 -0.72 0.91 -10.79
CA SER A 181 -1.29 0.95 -9.43
C SER A 181 -0.71 -0.18 -8.56
N ILE A 182 -0.68 -1.39 -9.07
CA ILE A 182 0.03 -2.54 -8.50
C ILE A 182 0.88 -3.17 -9.61
N TYR A 183 2.17 -3.37 -9.34
CA TYR A 183 3.04 -4.16 -10.18
C TYR A 183 3.82 -5.16 -9.32
N ILE A 184 3.62 -6.44 -9.58
CA ILE A 184 4.27 -7.53 -8.85
C ILE A 184 5.10 -8.34 -9.83
N GLY A 185 6.37 -8.57 -9.46
CA GLY A 185 7.27 -9.48 -10.15
C GLY A 185 6.88 -10.95 -9.94
N ASP A 186 7.82 -11.86 -10.08
CA ASP A 186 7.60 -13.29 -9.89
C ASP A 186 7.42 -13.61 -8.39
N TYR A 187 6.15 -13.69 -7.97
CA TYR A 187 5.71 -14.04 -6.61
C TYR A 187 4.90 -15.33 -6.63
N GLY A 188 4.81 -16.03 -5.51
CA GLY A 188 3.98 -17.22 -5.39
C GLY A 188 2.48 -16.92 -5.55
N ALA A 189 1.99 -15.80 -5.01
CA ALA A 189 0.60 -15.40 -5.19
C ALA A 189 0.37 -13.90 -4.99
N LEU A 190 -0.59 -13.33 -5.76
CA LEU A 190 -1.22 -12.06 -5.50
C LEU A 190 -2.73 -12.26 -5.33
N THR A 191 -3.29 -11.82 -4.20
CA THR A 191 -4.73 -11.81 -3.98
C THR A 191 -5.21 -10.39 -3.70
N VAL A 192 -6.19 -9.91 -4.48
CA VAL A 192 -6.84 -8.60 -4.33
C VAL A 192 -8.32 -8.81 -4.09
N THR A 193 -8.83 -8.30 -2.96
CA THR A 193 -10.24 -8.45 -2.61
C THR A 193 -10.87 -7.13 -2.21
N ARG A 194 -12.15 -6.91 -2.56
CA ARG A 194 -12.97 -5.78 -2.11
C ARG A 194 -12.27 -4.42 -2.24
N SER A 195 -11.42 -4.28 -3.26
CA SER A 195 -10.59 -3.10 -3.47
C SER A 195 -11.06 -2.26 -4.66
N ARG A 196 -10.68 -0.98 -4.66
CA ARG A 196 -11.10 -0.03 -5.67
C ARG A 196 -9.89 0.53 -6.41
N PHE A 197 -9.97 0.51 -7.73
CA PHE A 197 -8.99 1.12 -8.63
C PHE A 197 -9.70 2.17 -9.48
N GLU A 198 -9.19 3.39 -9.50
CA GLU A 198 -9.85 4.48 -10.22
C GLU A 198 -8.90 5.53 -10.77
N ALA A 199 -9.32 6.16 -11.86
CA ALA A 199 -8.69 7.35 -12.42
C ALA A 199 -7.16 7.24 -12.63
N GLY A 200 -6.67 6.09 -13.11
CA GLY A 200 -5.24 5.85 -13.39
C GLY A 200 -4.65 6.91 -14.32
N ARG A 201 -3.36 7.15 -14.22
CA ARG A 201 -2.62 8.15 -15.01
C ARG A 201 -1.52 7.53 -15.89
N GLY A 202 -1.70 6.29 -16.28
CA GLY A 202 -0.79 5.49 -17.09
C GLY A 202 -0.70 4.06 -16.59
N GLY A 203 -0.17 3.16 -17.41
CA GLY A 203 0.03 1.77 -17.08
C GLY A 203 -1.23 0.99 -16.75
N HIS A 204 -1.07 -0.10 -16.06
CA HIS A 204 -2.14 -1.02 -15.66
C HIS A 204 -2.64 -0.75 -14.24
N TYR A 205 -3.87 -1.16 -13.91
CA TYR A 205 -4.31 -1.13 -12.51
C TYR A 205 -3.69 -2.28 -11.71
N VAL A 206 -3.72 -3.50 -12.25
CA VAL A 206 -3.01 -4.65 -11.66
C VAL A 206 -2.16 -5.31 -12.75
N LYS A 207 -0.84 -5.25 -12.60
CA LYS A 207 0.11 -6.04 -13.39
C LYS A 207 0.80 -7.03 -12.47
N SER A 208 0.73 -8.33 -12.80
CA SER A 208 1.28 -9.38 -11.94
C SER A 208 1.96 -10.48 -12.75
N ARG A 209 3.18 -10.81 -12.37
CA ARG A 209 3.89 -12.01 -12.83
C ARG A 209 3.86 -13.13 -11.77
N ALA A 210 3.02 -13.02 -10.75
CA ALA A 210 2.86 -14.07 -9.76
C ALA A 210 2.27 -15.34 -10.39
N GLU A 211 2.70 -16.51 -9.90
CA GLU A 211 2.22 -17.81 -10.34
C GLU A 211 0.70 -17.97 -10.18
N ARG A 212 0.18 -17.43 -9.05
CA ARG A 212 -1.26 -17.47 -8.76
C ARG A 212 -1.84 -16.08 -8.60
N ILE A 213 -3.01 -15.88 -9.20
CA ILE A 213 -3.78 -14.63 -9.10
C ILE A 213 -5.15 -14.90 -8.49
N GLY A 214 -5.58 -14.04 -7.58
CA GLY A 214 -6.96 -13.95 -7.12
C GLY A 214 -7.42 -12.50 -7.16
N VAL A 215 -8.49 -12.18 -7.90
CA VAL A 215 -9.09 -10.84 -7.89
C VAL A 215 -10.59 -10.99 -7.67
N PHE A 216 -11.05 -10.57 -6.49
CA PHE A 216 -12.42 -10.83 -6.08
C PHE A 216 -13.14 -9.57 -5.62
N ASN A 217 -14.41 -9.42 -6.05
CA ASN A 217 -15.33 -8.39 -5.53
C ASN A 217 -14.74 -6.98 -5.53
N SER A 218 -13.94 -6.67 -6.53
CA SER A 218 -13.21 -5.40 -6.67
C SER A 218 -13.75 -4.56 -7.83
N SER A 219 -13.46 -3.26 -7.82
CA SER A 219 -13.91 -2.36 -8.87
C SER A 219 -12.75 -1.67 -9.58
N PHE A 220 -12.85 -1.60 -10.91
CA PHE A 220 -11.88 -0.96 -11.81
C PHE A 220 -12.61 0.12 -12.61
N ASP A 221 -12.61 1.36 -12.11
CA ASP A 221 -13.27 2.52 -12.71
C ASP A 221 -12.26 3.39 -13.46
N ASP A 222 -12.14 3.13 -14.75
CA ASP A 222 -11.26 3.89 -15.63
C ASP A 222 -11.97 5.06 -16.33
N ALA A 223 -13.22 5.38 -15.98
CA ALA A 223 -13.98 6.44 -16.64
C ALA A 223 -13.26 7.80 -16.62
N ALA A 224 -12.51 8.09 -15.56
CA ALA A 224 -11.66 9.27 -15.42
C ALA A 224 -10.16 8.98 -15.63
N GLY A 225 -9.81 7.78 -16.11
CA GLY A 225 -8.44 7.37 -16.42
C GLY A 225 -7.83 8.17 -17.58
N ARG A 226 -6.49 8.23 -17.61
CA ARG A 226 -5.73 8.91 -18.67
C ARG A 226 -4.50 8.11 -19.04
N GLY A 227 -4.39 7.75 -20.33
CA GLY A 227 -3.25 6.99 -20.84
C GLY A 227 -3.08 5.62 -20.18
N THR A 228 -4.17 5.05 -19.66
CA THR A 228 -4.16 3.74 -19.00
C THR A 228 -4.13 2.60 -20.01
N ASN A 229 -3.59 1.46 -19.59
CA ASN A 229 -3.51 0.23 -20.38
C ASN A 229 -4.56 -0.79 -19.91
N TYR A 230 -4.26 -2.11 -19.86
CA TYR A 230 -5.18 -3.12 -19.35
C TYR A 230 -5.55 -2.89 -17.88
N MET A 231 -6.72 -3.34 -17.47
CA MET A 231 -7.12 -3.27 -16.06
C MET A 231 -6.42 -4.35 -15.25
N ILE A 232 -6.32 -5.56 -15.81
CA ILE A 232 -5.51 -6.64 -15.27
C ILE A 232 -4.59 -7.14 -16.37
N ASP A 233 -3.31 -7.22 -16.07
CA ASP A 233 -2.26 -7.73 -16.95
C ASP A 233 -1.51 -8.87 -16.26
N LEU A 234 -1.58 -10.06 -16.81
CA LEU A 234 -0.90 -11.28 -16.36
C LEU A 234 0.16 -11.67 -17.40
N PRO A 235 1.22 -10.86 -17.59
CA PRO A 235 2.09 -10.97 -18.74
C PRO A 235 2.88 -12.29 -18.79
N ALA A 236 3.14 -12.90 -17.62
CA ALA A 236 3.87 -14.16 -17.49
C ALA A 236 2.97 -15.41 -17.49
N GLY A 237 1.64 -15.23 -17.62
CA GLY A 237 0.67 -16.26 -17.29
C GLY A 237 0.37 -16.31 -15.79
N ALA A 238 -0.71 -16.97 -15.41
CA ALA A 238 -1.06 -17.26 -14.01
C ALA A 238 -2.20 -18.27 -13.97
N THR A 239 -2.27 -19.05 -12.89
CA THR A 239 -3.46 -19.81 -12.49
C THR A 239 -4.29 -19.03 -11.48
N GLY A 240 -5.53 -19.46 -11.20
CA GLY A 240 -6.37 -18.84 -10.16
C GLY A 240 -7.70 -18.28 -10.68
N GLU A 241 -8.21 -17.21 -10.05
CA GLU A 241 -9.57 -16.76 -10.30
C GLU A 241 -9.70 -15.22 -10.34
N ILE A 242 -10.51 -14.72 -11.29
CA ILE A 242 -10.93 -13.31 -11.40
C ILE A 242 -12.45 -13.31 -11.38
N GLU A 243 -13.05 -13.00 -10.23
CA GLU A 243 -14.48 -13.25 -10.01
C GLU A 243 -15.19 -12.10 -9.27
N GLY A 244 -16.42 -11.83 -9.67
CA GLY A 244 -17.31 -10.88 -8.98
C GLY A 244 -16.87 -9.41 -9.09
N ASN A 245 -16.05 -9.07 -10.08
CA ASN A 245 -15.50 -7.71 -10.22
C ASN A 245 -16.37 -6.85 -11.15
N TRP A 246 -16.25 -5.54 -10.96
CA TRP A 246 -16.88 -4.55 -11.81
C TRP A 246 -15.82 -3.73 -12.56
N PHE A 247 -15.98 -3.62 -13.89
CA PHE A 247 -15.03 -2.97 -14.78
C PHE A 247 -15.71 -1.91 -15.65
N VAL A 248 -15.11 -0.71 -15.72
CA VAL A 248 -15.46 0.32 -16.70
C VAL A 248 -14.22 0.77 -17.43
N GLN A 249 -14.17 0.57 -18.74
CA GLN A 249 -13.08 1.06 -19.59
C GLN A 249 -13.38 2.50 -20.02
N GLY A 250 -12.48 3.44 -19.71
CA GLY A 250 -12.59 4.85 -20.00
C GLY A 250 -12.21 5.21 -21.44
N ARG A 251 -12.36 6.49 -21.78
CA ARG A 251 -12.10 7.02 -23.13
C ARG A 251 -10.64 7.32 -23.45
N ASN A 252 -9.81 7.52 -22.43
CA ASN A 252 -8.42 7.94 -22.62
C ASN A 252 -7.48 6.81 -22.27
N LYS A 253 -7.25 5.95 -23.26
CA LYS A 253 -6.42 4.75 -23.11
C LYS A 253 -5.15 4.87 -23.96
N GLU A 254 -4.03 4.42 -23.42
CA GLU A 254 -2.85 4.05 -24.21
C GLU A 254 -3.15 2.78 -25.02
N ASN A 255 -3.82 1.81 -24.39
CA ASN A 255 -4.24 0.58 -25.03
C ASN A 255 -5.65 0.18 -24.57
N HIS A 256 -6.58 0.10 -25.49
CA HIS A 256 -7.98 -0.25 -25.26
C HIS A 256 -8.35 -1.64 -25.80
N SER A 257 -7.36 -2.41 -26.28
CA SER A 257 -7.62 -3.66 -26.98
C SER A 257 -8.20 -4.77 -26.12
N ALA A 258 -7.98 -4.71 -24.79
CA ALA A 258 -8.57 -5.65 -23.84
C ALA A 258 -8.77 -5.03 -22.44
N PHE A 259 -9.58 -5.70 -21.60
CA PHE A 259 -9.68 -5.42 -20.17
C PHE A 259 -8.66 -6.25 -19.38
N ILE A 260 -8.59 -7.54 -19.66
CA ILE A 260 -7.69 -8.52 -19.05
C ILE A 260 -6.80 -9.11 -20.14
N ALA A 261 -5.48 -9.05 -19.93
CA ALA A 261 -4.49 -9.65 -20.82
C ALA A 261 -3.77 -10.80 -20.12
N VAL A 262 -3.58 -11.91 -20.80
CA VAL A 262 -2.97 -13.14 -20.26
C VAL A 262 -1.84 -13.63 -21.18
N GLY A 263 -0.62 -13.80 -20.63
CA GLY A 263 0.52 -14.38 -21.32
C GLY A 263 1.08 -13.53 -22.47
N ALA A 264 0.93 -12.20 -22.40
CA ALA A 264 1.31 -11.30 -23.49
C ALA A 264 2.82 -11.00 -23.58
N GLU A 265 3.61 -11.35 -22.57
CA GLU A 265 5.07 -11.18 -22.55
C GLU A 265 5.76 -12.55 -22.36
N ASP A 266 6.46 -12.74 -21.25
CA ASP A 266 7.12 -14.00 -20.92
C ASP A 266 6.10 -15.02 -20.36
N ARG A 267 6.15 -16.27 -20.78
CA ARG A 267 5.22 -17.32 -20.32
C ARG A 267 5.91 -18.19 -19.27
N PHE A 268 6.24 -17.65 -18.13
CA PHE A 268 6.91 -18.39 -17.06
C PHE A 268 5.95 -19.35 -16.34
N HIS A 269 4.66 -18.99 -16.28
CA HIS A 269 3.64 -19.75 -15.60
C HIS A 269 2.56 -20.22 -16.56
N THR A 270 1.98 -21.40 -16.27
CA THR A 270 0.81 -21.85 -17.00
C THR A 270 -0.41 -21.01 -16.61
N SER A 271 -1.31 -20.83 -17.58
CA SER A 271 -2.65 -20.27 -17.36
C SER A 271 -3.75 -21.32 -17.46
N ASN A 272 -3.37 -22.63 -17.46
CA ASN A 272 -4.36 -23.70 -17.49
C ASN A 272 -5.23 -23.68 -16.24
N GLY A 273 -6.55 -23.57 -16.45
CA GLY A 273 -7.51 -23.48 -15.37
C GLY A 273 -7.67 -22.10 -14.74
N LEU A 274 -7.02 -21.05 -15.29
CA LEU A 274 -7.39 -19.67 -14.90
C LEU A 274 -8.86 -19.46 -15.21
N ARG A 275 -9.63 -19.10 -14.19
CA ARG A 275 -11.06 -18.87 -14.29
C ARG A 275 -11.40 -17.38 -14.25
N VAL A 276 -12.26 -16.94 -15.18
CA VAL A 276 -12.78 -15.56 -15.22
C VAL A 276 -14.30 -15.61 -15.30
N SER A 277 -14.99 -15.37 -14.17
CA SER A 277 -16.43 -15.54 -14.06
C SER A 277 -17.11 -14.48 -13.19
N ASP A 278 -18.42 -14.34 -13.38
CA ASP A 278 -19.29 -13.49 -12.55
C ASP A 278 -18.90 -12.01 -12.49
N ASN A 279 -18.16 -11.54 -13.49
CA ASN A 279 -17.75 -10.14 -13.61
C ASN A 279 -18.79 -9.33 -14.42
N ASP A 280 -18.84 -8.02 -14.15
CA ASP A 280 -19.60 -7.03 -14.93
C ASP A 280 -18.61 -6.08 -15.60
N ALA A 281 -18.58 -6.04 -16.92
CA ALA A 281 -17.66 -5.18 -17.67
C ALA A 281 -18.42 -4.36 -18.72
N ARG A 282 -18.04 -3.07 -18.83
CA ARG A 282 -18.66 -2.16 -19.79
C ARG A 282 -17.68 -1.09 -20.28
N LEU A 283 -17.99 -0.51 -21.41
CA LEU A 283 -17.35 0.72 -21.89
C LEU A 283 -18.02 1.93 -21.23
N ALA A 284 -17.24 2.96 -20.92
CA ALA A 284 -17.78 4.22 -20.42
C ALA A 284 -18.66 4.92 -21.49
N PRO A 285 -19.63 5.73 -21.11
CA PRO A 285 -20.45 6.45 -22.07
C PRO A 285 -19.60 7.26 -23.05
N GLY A 286 -19.92 7.14 -24.37
CA GLY A 286 -19.23 7.83 -25.47
C GLY A 286 -17.88 7.24 -25.84
N VAL A 287 -17.56 6.02 -25.43
CA VAL A 287 -16.51 5.20 -26.03
C VAL A 287 -17.08 4.59 -27.33
N GLU A 288 -16.35 4.76 -28.45
CA GLU A 288 -16.82 4.38 -29.78
C GLU A 288 -16.12 3.13 -30.35
N TRP A 289 -15.04 2.67 -29.69
CA TRP A 289 -14.33 1.46 -30.10
C TRP A 289 -14.94 0.20 -29.52
N ARG A 290 -14.52 -0.94 -30.07
CA ARG A 290 -14.75 -2.27 -29.48
C ARG A 290 -13.55 -2.69 -28.66
N SER A 291 -13.76 -3.54 -27.65
CA SER A 291 -12.72 -4.08 -26.82
C SER A 291 -12.98 -5.57 -26.52
N VAL A 292 -11.96 -6.27 -26.08
CA VAL A 292 -12.05 -7.67 -25.67
C VAL A 292 -12.05 -7.73 -24.14
N PHE A 293 -12.93 -8.52 -23.55
CA PHE A 293 -12.93 -8.67 -22.10
C PHE A 293 -11.71 -9.44 -21.62
N VAL A 294 -11.42 -10.61 -22.21
CA VAL A 294 -10.19 -11.37 -21.94
C VAL A 294 -9.47 -11.67 -23.26
N ALA A 295 -8.24 -11.16 -23.40
CA ALA A 295 -7.34 -11.48 -24.51
C ALA A 295 -6.22 -12.41 -24.02
N ASP A 296 -6.02 -13.53 -24.70
CA ASP A 296 -5.12 -14.61 -24.32
C ASP A 296 -4.03 -14.86 -25.36
N TRP A 297 -2.78 -14.73 -24.93
CA TRP A 297 -1.57 -15.08 -25.68
C TRP A 297 -0.89 -16.34 -25.11
N SER A 298 -1.38 -16.89 -23.98
CA SER A 298 -0.74 -18.05 -23.34
C SER A 298 -0.84 -19.30 -24.19
N GLY A 299 -1.92 -19.45 -24.97
CA GLY A 299 -2.26 -20.68 -25.67
C GLY A 299 -2.84 -21.77 -24.78
N ASP A 300 -2.95 -21.52 -23.48
CA ASP A 300 -3.46 -22.43 -22.47
C ASP A 300 -5.00 -22.54 -22.48
N SER A 301 -5.55 -23.40 -21.66
CA SER A 301 -6.99 -23.56 -21.47
C SER A 301 -7.48 -22.67 -20.32
N ILE A 302 -8.07 -21.52 -20.68
CA ILE A 302 -8.67 -20.57 -19.75
C ILE A 302 -10.17 -20.83 -19.67
N ASP A 303 -10.71 -20.94 -18.45
CA ASP A 303 -12.15 -21.08 -18.20
C ASP A 303 -12.81 -19.69 -18.12
N ILE A 304 -13.47 -19.29 -19.21
CA ILE A 304 -14.29 -18.08 -19.23
C ILE A 304 -15.73 -18.46 -18.89
N GLY A 305 -16.11 -18.32 -17.62
CA GLY A 305 -17.44 -18.58 -17.14
C GLY A 305 -18.47 -17.52 -17.57
N THR A 306 -19.59 -17.45 -16.87
CA THR A 306 -20.61 -16.42 -17.11
C THR A 306 -20.08 -15.05 -16.68
N ASN A 307 -20.16 -14.06 -17.58
CA ASN A 307 -19.81 -12.66 -17.28
C ASN A 307 -20.88 -11.76 -17.93
N ARG A 308 -21.23 -10.66 -17.29
CA ARG A 308 -22.14 -9.66 -17.85
C ARG A 308 -21.34 -8.61 -18.61
N LEU A 309 -21.42 -8.65 -19.94
CA LEU A 309 -20.67 -7.77 -20.81
C LEU A 309 -21.59 -6.75 -21.49
N GLY A 310 -21.20 -5.48 -21.40
CA GLY A 310 -21.90 -4.38 -22.09
C GLY A 310 -21.69 -4.41 -23.59
N GLU A 311 -22.44 -3.55 -24.28
CA GLU A 311 -22.31 -3.37 -25.73
C GLU A 311 -20.86 -3.01 -26.13
N GLY A 312 -20.41 -3.51 -27.30
CA GLY A 312 -19.06 -3.26 -27.82
C GLY A 312 -17.99 -4.19 -27.26
N LEU A 313 -18.31 -5.11 -26.33
CA LEU A 313 -17.36 -6.05 -25.77
C LEU A 313 -17.46 -7.45 -26.39
N GLN A 314 -16.33 -7.96 -26.87
CA GLN A 314 -16.14 -9.36 -27.19
C GLN A 314 -15.72 -10.11 -25.91
N ARG A 315 -16.30 -11.30 -25.69
CA ARG A 315 -16.04 -12.09 -24.46
C ARG A 315 -14.62 -12.56 -24.31
N PHE A 316 -14.04 -13.12 -25.38
CA PHE A 316 -12.73 -13.78 -25.37
C PHE A 316 -12.10 -13.75 -26.76
N GLU A 317 -10.78 -13.62 -26.80
CA GLU A 317 -9.98 -13.70 -28.02
C GLU A 317 -8.64 -14.37 -27.73
N LYS A 318 -8.32 -15.41 -28.49
CA LYS A 318 -6.96 -15.98 -28.56
C LYS A 318 -6.11 -15.17 -29.55
N ARG A 319 -4.89 -14.82 -29.14
CA ARG A 319 -3.93 -14.01 -29.92
C ARG A 319 -2.60 -14.71 -30.12
#